data_eb60d0edb06b2d583d2883cc28cd56ee
#
_entry.id   eb60d0edb06b2d583d2883cc28cd56ee
#
_cell.length_a   1.000
_cell.length_b   1.000
_cell.length_c   1.000
_cell.angle_alpha   90.00
_cell.angle_beta   90.00
_cell.angle_gamma   90.00
#
_symmetry.space_group_name_H-M   'P 1'
#
loop_
_entity.id
_entity.type
_entity.pdbx_description
1 polymer ?
#
loop_
_entity_poly.entity_id
_entity_poly.type
_entity_poly.pdbx_seq_one_letter_code
_entity_poly.pdbx_strand_id
1 'polypeptide(L)' 'MVDFLRDFIHILRSSDIKISTAESIDAMRVVSLIGIDDKPLLQDSLSQTLAKNLREKEIFDECFNKIF' A
#
# COMPACT_ATOMS: atom_id res chain seq x y z
N MET A 1 -1.88 -4.22 13.97
CA MET A 1 -1.05 -4.02 12.80
C MET A 1 -1.79 -4.13 11.49
N VAL A 2 -2.68 -5.09 11.39
CA VAL A 2 -3.48 -5.30 10.18
C VAL A 2 -4.46 -4.14 9.95
N ASP A 3 -4.86 -3.45 11.02
CA ASP A 3 -5.88 -2.39 10.95
C ASP A 3 -5.41 -1.19 10.14
N PHE A 4 -4.15 -0.76 10.31
CA PHE A 4 -3.66 0.39 9.56
C PHE A 4 -3.56 0.07 8.06
N LEU A 5 -3.20 -1.17 7.73
CA LEU A 5 -3.11 -1.59 6.33
C LEU A 5 -4.48 -1.65 5.69
N ARG A 6 -5.48 -2.15 6.42
CA ARG A 6 -6.85 -2.17 5.91
C ARG A 6 -7.36 -0.76 5.65
N ASP A 7 -7.10 0.17 6.57
CA ASP A 7 -7.50 1.55 6.40
C ASP A 7 -6.78 2.19 5.22
N PHE A 8 -5.48 1.91 5.07
CA PHE A 8 -4.70 2.41 3.96
C PHE A 8 -5.22 1.90 2.62
N ILE A 9 -5.52 0.60 2.53
CA ILE A 9 -6.08 0.00 1.33
C ILE A 9 -7.44 0.62 1.01
N HIS A 10 -8.25 0.87 2.03
CA HIS A 10 -9.54 1.51 1.84
C HIS A 10 -9.37 2.92 1.25
N ILE A 11 -8.41 3.67 1.73
CA ILE A 11 -8.09 5.00 1.22
C ILE A 11 -7.63 4.93 -0.24
N LEU A 12 -6.79 3.95 -0.57
CA LEU A 12 -6.33 3.76 -1.95
C LEU A 12 -7.50 3.46 -2.88
N ARG A 13 -8.42 2.61 -2.45
CA ARG A 13 -9.62 2.31 -3.25
C ARG A 13 -10.48 3.56 -3.43
N SER A 14 -10.58 4.39 -2.42
CA SER A 14 -11.31 5.66 -2.49
C SER A 14 -10.61 6.66 -3.41
N SER A 15 -9.32 6.49 -3.64
CA SER A 15 -8.52 7.33 -4.52
C SER A 15 -8.43 6.77 -5.94
N ASP A 16 -9.31 5.83 -6.28
CA ASP A 16 -9.44 5.31 -7.64
C ASP A 16 -8.38 4.27 -8.01
N ILE A 17 -7.77 3.63 -7.03
CA ILE A 17 -6.89 2.49 -7.25
C ILE A 17 -7.67 1.21 -6.98
N LYS A 18 -7.79 0.35 -7.98
CA LYS A 18 -8.48 -0.93 -7.82
C LYS A 18 -7.53 -1.94 -7.20
N ILE A 19 -7.92 -2.48 -6.06
CA ILE A 19 -7.12 -3.46 -5.33
C ILE A 19 -7.95 -4.72 -5.15
N SER A 20 -7.46 -5.83 -5.71
CA SER A 20 -8.13 -7.12 -5.59
C SER A 20 -7.86 -7.73 -4.22
N THR A 21 -8.63 -8.78 -3.89
CA THR A 21 -8.41 -9.52 -2.65
C THR A 21 -7.02 -10.15 -2.62
N ALA A 22 -6.56 -10.68 -3.75
CA ALA A 22 -5.22 -11.27 -3.85
C ALA A 22 -4.14 -10.23 -3.58
N GLU A 23 -4.30 -9.03 -4.13
CA GLU A 23 -3.36 -7.94 -3.91
C GLU A 23 -3.35 -7.50 -2.45
N SER A 24 -4.51 -7.48 -1.81
CA SER A 24 -4.59 -7.16 -0.38
C SER A 24 -3.83 -8.18 0.46
N ILE A 25 -3.95 -9.46 0.13
CA ILE A 25 -3.23 -10.52 0.82
C ILE A 25 -1.72 -10.37 0.61
N ASP A 26 -1.30 -10.07 -0.59
CA ASP A 26 0.11 -9.85 -0.90
C ASP A 26 0.67 -8.65 -0.11
N ALA A 27 -0.12 -7.59 0.01
CA ALA A 27 0.28 -6.43 0.80
C ALA A 27 0.45 -6.78 2.28
N MET A 28 -0.42 -7.63 2.82
CA MET A 28 -0.29 -8.10 4.19
C MET A 28 1.00 -8.90 4.39
N ARG A 29 1.37 -9.71 3.41
CA ARG A 29 2.62 -10.46 3.45
C ARG A 29 3.83 -9.54 3.43
N VAL A 30 3.79 -8.50 2.60
CA VAL A 30 4.86 -7.51 2.53
C VAL A 30 5.07 -6.85 3.90
N VAL A 31 3.99 -6.41 4.53
CA VAL A 31 4.07 -5.79 5.85
C VAL A 31 4.64 -6.77 6.88
N SER A 32 4.22 -8.03 6.81
CA SER A 32 4.71 -9.05 7.74
C SER A 32 6.20 -9.32 7.58
N LEU A 33 6.70 -9.27 6.34
CA LEU A 33 8.11 -9.57 6.07
C LEU A 33 9.03 -8.39 6.34
N ILE A 34 8.61 -7.19 5.98
CA ILE A 34 9.45 -5.99 6.05
C ILE A 34 9.26 -5.26 7.37
N GLY A 35 8.04 -5.28 7.90
CA GLY A 35 7.68 -4.50 9.07
C GLY A 35 7.41 -3.05 8.71
N ILE A 36 7.24 -2.21 9.72
CA ILE A 36 6.89 -0.81 9.52
C ILE A 36 8.03 0.14 9.91
N ASP A 37 9.18 -0.38 10.32
CA ASP A 37 10.29 0.43 10.78
C ASP A 37 11.08 1.04 9.62
N ASP A 38 11.19 0.33 8.50
CA ASP A 38 11.87 0.82 7.31
C ASP A 38 10.83 1.36 6.33
N LYS A 39 10.44 2.60 6.53
CA LYS A 39 9.38 3.21 5.71
C LYS A 39 9.71 3.29 4.23
N PRO A 40 10.91 3.71 3.81
CA PRO A 40 11.22 3.74 2.37
C PRO A 40 11.11 2.38 1.71
N LEU A 41 11.60 1.33 2.37
CA LEU A 41 11.51 -0.02 1.83
C LEU A 41 10.06 -0.50 1.81
N LEU A 42 9.31 -0.23 2.86
CA LEU A 42 7.90 -0.59 2.93
C LEU A 42 7.11 0.10 1.84
N GLN A 43 7.34 1.40 1.64
CA GLN A 43 6.66 2.19 0.63
C GLN A 43 6.92 1.62 -0.76
N ASP A 44 8.18 1.36 -1.09
CA ASP A 44 8.54 0.83 -2.39
C ASP A 44 7.93 -0.55 -2.63
N SER A 45 8.02 -1.43 -1.65
CA SER A 45 7.50 -2.80 -1.77
C SER A 45 5.98 -2.83 -1.89
N LEU A 46 5.28 -2.03 -1.10
CA LEU A 46 3.82 -1.94 -1.20
C LEU A 46 3.40 -1.30 -2.52
N SER A 47 4.15 -0.31 -2.99
CA SER A 47 3.88 0.33 -4.27
C SER A 47 3.95 -0.68 -5.41
N GLN A 48 4.97 -1.54 -5.41
CA GLN A 48 5.09 -2.58 -6.44
C GLN A 48 3.96 -3.60 -6.37
N THR A 49 3.43 -3.84 -5.19
CA THR A 49 2.34 -4.79 -4.99
C THR A 49 0.99 -4.21 -5.39
N LEU A 50 0.74 -2.95 -5.07
CA LEU A 50 -0.59 -2.35 -5.18
C LEU A 50 -0.77 -1.38 -6.33
N ALA A 51 0.27 -0.69 -6.76
CA ALA A 51 0.20 0.27 -7.87
C ALA A 51 0.63 -0.41 -9.17
N LYS A 52 -0.21 -0.34 -10.19
CA LYS A 52 -0.01 -1.09 -11.44
C LYS A 52 0.57 -0.25 -12.57
N ASN A 53 0.55 1.07 -12.42
CA ASN A 53 1.07 1.99 -13.43
C ASN A 53 1.57 3.26 -12.74
N LEU A 54 2.15 4.16 -13.51
CA LEU A 54 2.74 5.38 -12.98
C LEU A 54 1.71 6.27 -12.28
N ARG A 55 0.51 6.38 -12.86
CA ARG A 55 -0.56 7.17 -12.27
C ARG A 55 -0.94 6.65 -10.87
N GLU A 56 -1.11 5.34 -10.77
CA GLU A 56 -1.45 4.71 -9.48
C GLU A 56 -0.30 4.84 -8.48
N LYS A 57 0.94 4.77 -8.96
CA LYS A 57 2.08 4.95 -8.08
C LYS A 57 2.13 6.36 -7.49
N GLU A 58 1.82 7.37 -8.28
CA GLU A 58 1.76 8.73 -7.78
C GLU A 58 0.68 8.91 -6.72
N ILE A 59 -0.49 8.34 -6.95
CA ILE A 59 -1.59 8.37 -5.98
C ILE A 59 -1.19 7.61 -4.73
N PHE A 60 -0.57 6.45 -4.89
CA PHE A 60 -0.10 5.64 -3.78
C PHE A 60 0.88 6.42 -2.91
N ASP A 61 1.87 7.05 -3.52
CA ASP A 61 2.90 7.79 -2.80
C ASP A 61 2.29 8.96 -2.01
N GLU A 62 1.32 9.67 -2.59
CA GLU A 62 0.62 10.72 -1.88
C GLU A 62 -0.11 10.19 -0.65
N CYS A 63 -0.85 9.11 -0.82
CA CYS A 63 -1.59 8.50 0.29
C CYS A 63 -0.66 7.97 1.37
N PHE A 64 0.42 7.33 0.97
CA PHE A 64 1.40 6.79 1.91
C PHE A 64 2.02 7.90 2.75
N ASN A 65 2.42 8.98 2.11
CA ASN A 65 3.07 10.10 2.80
C ASN A 65 2.13 10.82 3.75
N LYS A 66 0.83 10.80 3.48
CA LYS A 66 -0.17 11.42 4.38
C LYS A 66 -0.41 10.58 5.63
N ILE A 67 -0.31 9.27 5.52
CA ILE A 67 -0.65 8.36 6.61
C ILE A 67 0.58 7.99 7.43
N PHE A 68 1.70 7.83 6.78
CA PHE A 68 2.94 7.44 7.41
C PHE A 68 3.87 8.63 7.56
#